data_7b64392fa8fdfdd90f768f4bbe76e2d3
#
_entry.id   7b64392fa8fdfdd90f768f4bbe76e2d3
#
_cell.length_a   1.000
_cell.length_b   1.000
_cell.length_c   1.000
_cell.angle_alpha   90.00
_cell.angle_beta   90.00
_cell.angle_gamma   90.00
#
_symmetry.space_group_name_H-M   'P 1'
#
loop_
_entity.id
_entity.type
_entity.pdbx_description
1 polymer ?
#
loop_
_entity_poly.entity_id
_entity_poly.type
_entity_poly.pdbx_seq_one_letter_code
_entity_poly.pdbx_strand_id
1 'polypeptide(L)'
;MKKLIAMLLAMVMVLGLAACGGNNAPAETTAPEAQAPAETQAPAETQAAAPAGEGRVYYLNFKPEADAAMQELAALYTEQTGVPVKVVTAASGTYSDTLTAEMAKSEAPTIYNIGNLSGLKDWDEYALDLTGTPLAGELTTNDFNLYNEAGELKAIGHCYESFGIITNKALLEKAGHSVDEIKDFASLKAVADDIHANAATLGFDAFSSSGLDGSSSWRFSGHLANMPLFYEFRDDSVTEQPAEIKGTYMDNFRQIWDLYITDTSADAKTLSTATNDESKAMFTEGKAVFYQNGTWEYAGLIDAGMKPEDLTMLPIYCGVEGEEKAALCSGTENCWAVNSQVSEADQKASLDFLYWLVTDEVAAQKMVDTLGALPFKAAPASSNVFLADGSKMIEDGKYVVSWAFNHTPNVDAWRATVVTALTAYSADPSDANWAEVEKAFVDGWAYEYNMANG
;
A
#
# COMPACT_ATOMS: atom_id res chain seq x y z
N MET A 1 36.66 23.24 18.18
CA MET A 1 35.65 22.79 19.12
C MET A 1 34.90 21.54 18.66
N LYS A 2 35.43 20.73 17.70
CA LYS A 2 34.77 19.49 17.18
C LYS A 2 35.51 18.20 17.57
N LYS A 3 36.51 18.27 18.48
CA LYS A 3 37.29 17.09 18.94
C LYS A 3 37.15 16.77 20.43
N LEU A 4 36.28 17.46 21.18
CA LEU A 4 36.08 17.24 22.62
C LEU A 4 34.76 16.53 22.96
N ILE A 5 33.88 16.26 22.01
CA ILE A 5 32.58 15.59 22.23
C ILE A 5 32.65 14.07 22.00
N ALA A 6 33.70 13.58 21.35
CA ALA A 6 33.88 12.15 21.07
C ALA A 6 34.50 11.32 22.20
N MET A 7 34.87 11.93 23.33
CA MET A 7 35.55 11.24 24.44
C MET A 7 34.70 11.03 25.71
N LEU A 8 33.45 11.47 25.72
CA LEU A 8 32.53 11.36 26.87
C LEU A 8 31.47 10.28 26.76
N LEU A 9 31.38 9.56 25.64
CA LEU A 9 30.41 8.46 25.44
C LEU A 9 30.99 7.04 25.58
N ALA A 10 32.28 6.91 25.89
CA ALA A 10 32.96 5.61 26.02
C ALA A 10 33.20 5.13 27.46
N MET A 11 32.60 5.76 28.48
CA MET A 11 32.96 5.50 29.91
C MET A 11 31.77 5.12 30.81
N VAL A 12 30.66 4.55 30.26
CA VAL A 12 29.50 4.12 31.06
C VAL A 12 29.13 2.63 30.88
N MET A 13 29.97 1.81 30.26
CA MET A 13 29.69 0.38 30.09
C MET A 13 30.73 -0.56 30.70
N VAL A 14 31.28 -0.27 31.86
CA VAL A 14 32.06 -1.25 32.62
C VAL A 14 31.87 -0.98 34.12
N LEU A 15 30.78 -1.52 34.70
CA LEU A 15 30.65 -1.77 36.15
C LEU A 15 29.33 -2.48 36.43
N GLY A 16 29.36 -3.81 36.51
CA GLY A 16 28.18 -4.59 36.92
C GLY A 16 28.37 -6.11 36.88
N LEU A 17 29.51 -6.62 37.32
CA LEU A 17 29.70 -8.07 37.54
C LEU A 17 30.62 -8.29 38.74
N ALA A 18 30.07 -8.38 39.94
CA ALA A 18 30.68 -9.11 41.06
C ALA A 18 29.71 -9.24 42.24
N ALA A 19 29.68 -10.45 42.81
CA ALA A 19 29.12 -10.92 44.09
C ALA A 19 27.71 -11.54 43.99
N CYS A 20 27.50 -12.79 44.38
CA CYS A 20 28.04 -13.56 45.50
C CYS A 20 27.94 -15.06 45.23
N GLY A 21 28.94 -15.78 45.64
CA GLY A 21 29.01 -17.22 45.74
C GLY A 21 28.41 -17.78 47.05
N GLY A 22 28.20 -19.11 47.07
CA GLY A 22 27.76 -19.86 48.25
C GLY A 22 27.69 -21.34 47.93
N ASN A 23 28.68 -22.11 48.38
CA ASN A 23 28.85 -23.55 48.36
C ASN A 23 27.69 -24.33 48.98
N ASN A 24 27.39 -25.53 48.39
CA ASN A 24 27.57 -26.85 49.08
C ASN A 24 27.13 -28.00 48.18
N ALA A 25 28.01 -28.95 47.97
CA ALA A 25 27.80 -30.34 47.56
C ALA A 25 28.00 -31.20 48.85
N PRO A 26 27.90 -32.56 48.85
CA PRO A 26 27.33 -33.53 47.88
C PRO A 26 26.46 -34.63 48.56
N ALA A 27 25.79 -35.53 47.80
CA ALA A 27 25.67 -36.93 48.16
C ALA A 27 25.23 -37.79 46.96
N GLU A 28 25.99 -38.83 46.72
CA GLU A 28 25.78 -39.99 45.86
C GLU A 28 24.57 -40.82 46.20
N THR A 29 23.95 -41.51 45.25
CA THR A 29 23.94 -42.97 45.21
C THR A 29 23.08 -43.56 44.06
N THR A 30 23.73 -44.37 43.23
CA THR A 30 23.37 -45.66 42.59
C THR A 30 22.18 -45.79 41.63
N ALA A 31 22.54 -46.26 40.44
CA ALA A 31 21.74 -47.03 39.46
C ALA A 31 21.35 -48.42 39.97
N PRO A 32 20.44 -49.19 39.33
CA PRO A 32 20.72 -49.80 38.04
C PRO A 32 19.53 -50.00 37.04
N GLU A 33 19.92 -50.07 35.74
CA GLU A 33 19.46 -50.92 34.65
C GLU A 33 18.05 -51.55 34.64
N ALA A 34 17.33 -51.32 33.51
CA ALA A 34 16.69 -52.37 32.73
C ALA A 34 16.45 -51.90 31.28
N GLN A 35 17.10 -52.57 30.35
CA GLN A 35 16.86 -52.53 28.90
C GLN A 35 15.57 -53.26 28.56
N ALA A 36 14.79 -52.72 27.59
CA ALA A 36 13.81 -53.43 26.77
C ALA A 36 13.85 -52.91 25.32
N PRO A 37 13.45 -53.70 24.31
CA PRO A 37 14.15 -53.81 23.03
C PRO A 37 13.68 -52.76 22.00
N ALA A 38 14.60 -52.43 21.07
CA ALA A 38 14.40 -51.56 19.93
C ALA A 38 13.35 -52.10 18.95
N GLU A 39 12.28 -51.36 18.70
CA GLU A 39 11.44 -51.52 17.52
C GLU A 39 12.14 -50.88 16.32
N THR A 40 12.37 -51.68 15.30
CA THR A 40 12.93 -51.28 14.02
C THR A 40 11.90 -50.42 13.27
N GLN A 41 12.11 -49.13 13.24
CA GLN A 41 11.37 -48.22 12.32
C GLN A 41 11.89 -48.48 10.90
N ALA A 42 10.94 -48.71 9.97
CA ALA A 42 11.20 -48.77 8.54
C ALA A 42 11.79 -47.46 8.03
N PRO A 43 12.65 -47.46 7.01
CA PRO A 43 13.23 -46.25 6.47
C PRO A 43 12.10 -45.36 5.90
N ALA A 44 12.02 -44.13 6.37
CA ALA A 44 11.25 -43.11 5.70
C ALA A 44 11.79 -42.96 4.27
N GLU A 45 10.92 -43.10 3.28
CA GLU A 45 11.24 -42.77 1.89
C GLU A 45 11.69 -41.31 1.87
N THR A 46 12.99 -41.12 1.64
CA THR A 46 13.55 -39.80 1.36
C THR A 46 13.01 -39.41 -0.02
N GLN A 47 12.00 -38.55 -0.06
CA GLN A 47 11.65 -37.87 -1.29
C GLN A 47 12.94 -37.19 -1.79
N ALA A 48 13.35 -37.55 -3.00
CA ALA A 48 14.50 -36.93 -3.64
C ALA A 48 14.20 -35.42 -3.75
N ALA A 49 15.06 -34.63 -3.12
CA ALA A 49 15.00 -33.15 -3.30
C ALA A 49 15.07 -32.88 -4.81
N ALA A 50 14.19 -31.99 -5.28
CA ALA A 50 14.27 -31.49 -6.64
C ALA A 50 15.69 -30.93 -6.88
N PRO A 51 16.26 -31.11 -8.10
CA PRO A 51 17.56 -30.54 -8.40
C PRO A 51 17.51 -29.06 -8.12
N ALA A 52 18.47 -28.53 -7.35
CA ALA A 52 18.56 -27.10 -7.05
C ALA A 52 18.59 -26.31 -8.36
N GLY A 53 17.62 -25.45 -8.58
CA GLY A 53 17.60 -24.52 -9.70
C GLY A 53 18.78 -23.56 -9.61
N GLU A 54 19.24 -23.07 -10.77
CA GLU A 54 20.30 -22.07 -10.81
C GLU A 54 19.75 -20.70 -10.43
N GLY A 55 20.54 -19.89 -9.67
CA GLY A 55 20.20 -18.54 -9.25
C GLY A 55 19.39 -18.49 -7.95
N ARG A 56 19.03 -17.28 -7.58
CA ARG A 56 18.22 -16.94 -6.40
C ARG A 56 17.22 -15.84 -6.73
N VAL A 57 16.18 -15.74 -5.94
CA VAL A 57 15.24 -14.62 -5.96
C VAL A 57 15.31 -13.89 -4.64
N TYR A 58 15.45 -12.56 -4.70
CA TYR A 58 15.23 -11.67 -3.58
C TYR A 58 14.22 -10.60 -4.01
N TYR A 59 12.97 -10.76 -3.56
CA TYR A 59 11.92 -9.78 -3.82
C TYR A 59 11.80 -8.78 -2.66
N LEU A 60 12.05 -7.50 -2.95
CA LEU A 60 11.72 -6.39 -2.06
C LEU A 60 10.29 -5.95 -2.35
N ASN A 61 9.35 -6.41 -1.54
CA ASN A 61 7.93 -6.20 -1.71
C ASN A 61 7.48 -4.84 -1.15
N PHE A 62 6.72 -4.11 -1.95
CA PHE A 62 6.12 -2.83 -1.57
C PHE A 62 4.86 -2.99 -0.69
N LYS A 63 4.10 -4.09 -0.85
CA LYS A 63 2.74 -4.25 -0.30
C LYS A 63 2.74 -5.01 1.02
N PRO A 64 2.60 -4.32 2.19
CA PRO A 64 2.54 -4.96 3.50
C PRO A 64 1.39 -5.96 3.63
N GLU A 65 0.24 -5.66 3.04
CA GLU A 65 -0.95 -6.52 3.02
C GLU A 65 -0.72 -7.86 2.30
N ALA A 66 0.25 -7.90 1.38
CA ALA A 66 0.61 -9.10 0.63
C ALA A 66 1.74 -9.92 1.29
N ASP A 67 2.33 -9.48 2.40
CA ASP A 67 3.51 -10.12 2.98
C ASP A 67 3.30 -11.61 3.26
N ALA A 68 2.25 -11.95 4.00
CA ALA A 68 1.97 -13.35 4.37
C ALA A 68 1.78 -14.25 3.13
N ALA A 69 1.04 -13.77 2.13
CA ALA A 69 0.82 -14.50 0.88
C ALA A 69 2.13 -14.67 0.09
N MET A 70 2.96 -13.63 0.03
CA MET A 70 4.25 -13.69 -0.65
C MET A 70 5.23 -14.64 0.02
N GLN A 71 5.25 -14.70 1.37
CA GLN A 71 6.07 -15.66 2.11
C GLN A 71 5.64 -17.11 1.82
N GLU A 72 4.34 -17.41 1.80
CA GLU A 72 3.80 -18.72 1.45
C GLU A 72 4.14 -19.11 0.00
N LEU A 73 3.96 -18.18 -0.95
CA LEU A 73 4.27 -18.42 -2.37
C LEU A 73 5.78 -18.62 -2.59
N ALA A 74 6.62 -17.87 -1.89
CA ALA A 74 8.08 -18.04 -1.92
C ALA A 74 8.50 -19.44 -1.43
N ALA A 75 7.90 -19.90 -0.34
CA ALA A 75 8.16 -21.24 0.19
C ALA A 75 7.69 -22.32 -0.79
N LEU A 76 6.48 -22.19 -1.35
CA LEU A 76 5.93 -23.14 -2.33
C LEU A 76 6.78 -23.21 -3.60
N TYR A 77 7.19 -22.07 -4.16
CA TYR A 77 8.06 -22.03 -5.34
C TYR A 77 9.42 -22.67 -5.07
N THR A 78 10.02 -22.39 -3.90
CA THR A 78 11.29 -22.99 -3.48
C THR A 78 11.16 -24.51 -3.35
N GLU A 79 10.05 -25.03 -2.79
CA GLU A 79 9.78 -26.47 -2.68
C GLU A 79 9.65 -27.12 -4.06
N GLN A 80 8.95 -26.48 -4.99
CA GLN A 80 8.70 -27.02 -6.34
C GLN A 80 9.94 -27.02 -7.23
N THR A 81 10.78 -25.97 -7.13
CA THR A 81 11.85 -25.72 -8.11
C THR A 81 13.26 -25.87 -7.57
N GLY A 82 13.42 -25.86 -6.25
CA GLY A 82 14.73 -25.80 -5.59
C GLY A 82 15.42 -24.42 -5.65
N VAL A 83 14.81 -23.40 -6.30
CA VAL A 83 15.33 -22.04 -6.34
C VAL A 83 14.99 -21.34 -5.01
N PRO A 84 15.99 -20.82 -4.27
CA PRO A 84 15.71 -20.10 -3.03
C PRO A 84 15.04 -18.75 -3.31
N VAL A 85 13.91 -18.50 -2.66
CA VAL A 85 13.18 -17.21 -2.74
C VAL A 85 13.17 -16.56 -1.36
N LYS A 86 13.67 -15.35 -1.29
CA LYS A 86 13.60 -14.46 -0.12
C LYS A 86 12.66 -13.31 -0.43
N VAL A 87 11.67 -13.08 0.42
CA VAL A 87 10.81 -11.89 0.38
C VAL A 87 11.12 -11.02 1.59
N VAL A 88 11.31 -9.73 1.36
CA VAL A 88 11.37 -8.71 2.40
C VAL A 88 10.35 -7.64 2.06
N THR A 89 9.46 -7.37 2.99
CA THR A 89 8.43 -6.36 2.81
C THR A 89 8.79 -5.09 3.56
N ALA A 90 8.79 -3.97 2.86
CA ALA A 90 9.02 -2.67 3.47
C ALA A 90 7.81 -2.25 4.32
N ALA A 91 8.06 -1.55 5.42
CA ALA A 91 6.98 -0.96 6.20
C ALA A 91 6.24 0.12 5.38
N SER A 92 4.95 0.29 5.64
CA SER A 92 4.12 1.29 4.97
C SER A 92 4.77 2.69 5.05
N GLY A 93 4.85 3.38 3.91
CA GLY A 93 5.44 4.72 3.82
C GLY A 93 6.97 4.78 3.85
N THR A 94 7.68 3.64 3.82
CA THR A 94 9.17 3.61 3.91
C THR A 94 9.85 2.93 2.71
N TYR A 95 9.10 2.62 1.66
CA TYR A 95 9.61 1.78 0.57
C TYR A 95 10.80 2.42 -0.17
N SER A 96 10.74 3.70 -0.50
CA SER A 96 11.79 4.41 -1.25
C SER A 96 13.14 4.38 -0.53
N ASP A 97 13.14 4.71 0.77
CA ASP A 97 14.35 4.65 1.61
C ASP A 97 14.86 3.22 1.76
N THR A 98 13.94 2.26 1.94
CA THR A 98 14.28 0.83 2.05
C THR A 98 14.89 0.33 0.75
N LEU A 99 14.32 0.65 -0.41
CA LEU A 99 14.84 0.27 -1.72
C LEU A 99 16.26 0.80 -1.93
N THR A 100 16.47 2.09 -1.65
CA THR A 100 17.80 2.71 -1.74
C THR A 100 18.82 2.00 -0.86
N ALA A 101 18.45 1.70 0.38
CA ALA A 101 19.33 1.00 1.33
C ALA A 101 19.61 -0.47 0.91
N GLU A 102 18.60 -1.18 0.40
CA GLU A 102 18.75 -2.58 -0.02
C GLU A 102 19.55 -2.69 -1.33
N MET A 103 19.35 -1.79 -2.29
CA MET A 103 20.09 -1.77 -3.56
C MET A 103 21.59 -1.47 -3.37
N ALA A 104 21.97 -0.80 -2.29
CA ALA A 104 23.37 -0.54 -1.94
C ALA A 104 24.12 -1.75 -1.34
N LYS A 105 23.42 -2.86 -1.07
CA LYS A 105 24.03 -4.07 -0.48
C LYS A 105 24.69 -4.95 -1.54
N SER A 106 25.65 -5.77 -1.10
CA SER A 106 26.29 -6.78 -1.97
C SER A 106 25.31 -7.86 -2.48
N GLU A 107 24.25 -8.11 -1.72
CA GLU A 107 23.13 -8.99 -2.09
C GLU A 107 21.88 -8.14 -2.27
N ALA A 108 21.87 -7.32 -3.30
CA ALA A 108 20.75 -6.47 -3.65
C ALA A 108 19.49 -7.28 -4.05
N PRO A 109 18.29 -6.68 -3.95
CA PRO A 109 17.08 -7.27 -4.50
C PRO A 109 17.22 -7.62 -5.98
N THR A 110 16.70 -8.78 -6.36
CA THR A 110 16.63 -9.19 -7.77
C THR A 110 15.30 -8.80 -8.42
N ILE A 111 14.26 -8.63 -7.57
CA ILE A 111 12.96 -8.07 -7.94
C ILE A 111 12.66 -6.92 -6.97
N TYR A 112 12.18 -5.81 -7.49
CA TYR A 112 11.77 -4.65 -6.72
C TYR A 112 10.61 -3.93 -7.41
N ASN A 113 10.07 -2.89 -6.77
CA ASN A 113 8.95 -2.13 -7.31
C ASN A 113 9.39 -0.72 -7.71
N ILE A 114 8.90 -0.24 -8.85
CA ILE A 114 9.03 1.16 -9.30
C ILE A 114 7.66 1.81 -9.21
N GLY A 115 7.56 2.91 -8.48
CA GLY A 115 6.28 3.53 -8.14
C GLY A 115 5.56 4.11 -9.37
N ASN A 116 6.25 4.90 -10.15
CA ASN A 116 5.69 5.64 -11.29
C ASN A 116 6.79 6.04 -12.28
N LEU A 117 6.45 6.88 -13.27
CA LEU A 117 7.41 7.37 -14.27
C LEU A 117 8.54 8.22 -13.66
N SER A 118 8.29 8.96 -12.58
CA SER A 118 9.35 9.70 -11.89
C SER A 118 10.34 8.74 -11.24
N GLY A 119 9.84 7.72 -10.52
CA GLY A 119 10.69 6.68 -9.95
C GLY A 119 11.43 5.86 -11.01
N LEU A 120 10.86 5.71 -12.22
CA LEU A 120 11.57 5.05 -13.31
C LEU A 120 12.83 5.81 -13.73
N LYS A 121 12.83 7.14 -13.73
CA LYS A 121 14.03 7.94 -14.06
C LYS A 121 15.19 7.63 -13.11
N ASP A 122 14.88 7.38 -11.84
CA ASP A 122 15.90 7.07 -10.82
C ASP A 122 16.43 5.64 -10.93
N TRP A 123 15.60 4.70 -11.43
CA TRP A 123 15.88 3.26 -11.42
C TRP A 123 16.04 2.64 -12.83
N ASP A 124 15.97 3.40 -13.93
CA ASP A 124 16.03 2.88 -15.30
C ASP A 124 17.32 2.06 -15.58
N GLU A 125 18.47 2.53 -15.11
CA GLU A 125 19.76 1.82 -15.28
C GLU A 125 19.79 0.47 -14.54
N TYR A 126 19.00 0.33 -13.47
CA TYR A 126 18.89 -0.91 -12.69
C TYR A 126 17.78 -1.83 -13.18
N ALA A 127 16.86 -1.35 -13.99
CA ALA A 127 15.73 -2.12 -14.49
C ALA A 127 16.07 -2.87 -15.78
N LEU A 128 15.86 -4.18 -15.77
CA LEU A 128 16.00 -5.03 -16.95
C LEU A 128 14.92 -4.67 -17.99
N ASP A 129 15.26 -4.70 -19.27
CA ASP A 129 14.25 -4.64 -20.33
C ASP A 129 13.44 -5.95 -20.37
N LEU A 130 12.17 -5.83 -20.08
CA LEU A 130 11.22 -6.95 -20.03
C LEU A 130 10.51 -7.19 -21.36
N THR A 131 10.83 -6.41 -22.41
CA THR A 131 10.21 -6.52 -23.74
C THR A 131 10.40 -7.93 -24.30
N GLY A 132 9.31 -8.57 -24.71
CA GLY A 132 9.34 -9.92 -25.30
C GLY A 132 9.63 -11.06 -24.33
N THR A 133 9.71 -10.81 -23.02
CA THR A 133 9.81 -11.87 -22.02
C THR A 133 8.51 -12.69 -21.96
N PRO A 134 8.54 -13.95 -21.50
CA PRO A 134 7.33 -14.74 -21.26
C PRO A 134 6.34 -14.05 -20.35
N LEU A 135 6.82 -13.36 -19.29
CA LEU A 135 5.98 -12.59 -18.35
C LEU A 135 5.21 -11.47 -19.08
N ALA A 136 5.89 -10.67 -19.91
CA ALA A 136 5.25 -9.62 -20.71
C ALA A 136 4.23 -10.22 -21.70
N GLY A 137 4.49 -11.44 -22.20
CA GLY A 137 3.57 -12.17 -23.06
C GLY A 137 2.25 -12.55 -22.42
N GLU A 138 2.16 -12.59 -21.09
CA GLU A 138 0.92 -12.91 -20.35
C GLU A 138 0.02 -11.70 -20.09
N LEU A 139 0.50 -10.48 -20.34
CA LEU A 139 -0.30 -9.27 -20.11
C LEU A 139 -1.57 -9.22 -20.98
N THR A 140 -2.67 -8.76 -20.41
CA THR A 140 -3.93 -8.47 -21.11
C THR A 140 -4.05 -7.01 -21.54
N THR A 141 -3.25 -6.13 -20.92
CA THR A 141 -3.13 -4.70 -21.27
C THR A 141 -1.72 -4.20 -21.01
N ASN A 142 -1.33 -3.14 -21.68
CA ASN A 142 -0.06 -2.44 -21.45
C ASN A 142 -0.25 -1.09 -20.73
N ASP A 143 -1.47 -0.73 -20.37
CA ASP A 143 -1.81 0.61 -19.86
C ASP A 143 -1.17 0.90 -18.49
N PHE A 144 -0.76 -0.15 -17.76
CA PHE A 144 -0.22 -0.02 -16.40
C PHE A 144 1.30 -0.20 -16.33
N ASN A 145 1.96 -0.31 -17.46
CA ASN A 145 3.39 -0.59 -17.53
C ASN A 145 4.22 0.69 -17.59
N LEU A 146 5.47 0.61 -17.13
CA LEU A 146 6.42 1.71 -17.23
C LEU A 146 7.42 1.45 -18.36
N TYR A 147 7.49 2.40 -19.26
CA TYR A 147 8.41 2.40 -20.40
C TYR A 147 9.39 3.56 -20.26
N ASN A 148 10.67 3.31 -20.54
CA ASN A 148 11.65 4.38 -20.60
C ASN A 148 11.56 5.17 -21.92
N GLU A 149 12.39 6.21 -22.09
CA GLU A 149 12.41 7.05 -23.28
C GLU A 149 12.79 6.29 -24.57
N ALA A 150 13.50 5.17 -24.44
CA ALA A 150 13.83 4.29 -25.56
C ALA A 150 12.68 3.36 -25.98
N GLY A 151 11.58 3.34 -25.21
CA GLY A 151 10.43 2.48 -25.42
C GLY A 151 10.62 1.05 -24.89
N GLU A 152 11.64 0.83 -24.06
CA GLU A 152 11.87 -0.45 -23.39
C GLU A 152 10.90 -0.61 -22.20
N LEU A 153 10.34 -1.80 -22.03
CA LEU A 153 9.47 -2.16 -20.90
C LEU A 153 10.30 -2.40 -19.65
N LYS A 154 10.35 -1.44 -18.74
CA LYS A 154 11.20 -1.48 -17.55
C LYS A 154 10.49 -2.00 -16.30
N ALA A 155 9.18 -1.81 -16.20
CA ALA A 155 8.41 -2.38 -15.11
C ALA A 155 6.98 -2.73 -15.52
N ILE A 156 6.44 -3.78 -14.93
CA ILE A 156 5.11 -4.32 -15.24
C ILE A 156 4.17 -4.00 -14.08
N GLY A 157 3.07 -3.30 -14.41
CA GLY A 157 1.95 -3.12 -13.48
C GLY A 157 1.27 -4.46 -13.24
N HIS A 158 1.41 -4.99 -12.03
CA HIS A 158 1.01 -6.36 -11.74
C HIS A 158 -0.37 -6.50 -11.09
N CYS A 159 -0.97 -5.39 -10.65
CA CYS A 159 -2.35 -5.37 -10.14
C CYS A 159 -3.05 -4.08 -10.54
N TYR A 160 -4.36 -4.17 -10.74
CA TYR A 160 -5.24 -3.03 -10.93
C TYR A 160 -6.03 -2.79 -9.65
N GLU A 161 -5.96 -1.58 -9.15
CA GLU A 161 -6.52 -1.21 -7.86
C GLU A 161 -7.45 -0.02 -7.98
N SER A 162 -8.37 0.07 -7.02
CA SER A 162 -9.25 1.22 -6.91
C SER A 162 -9.29 1.69 -5.46
N PHE A 163 -9.45 2.99 -5.26
CA PHE A 163 -9.77 3.55 -3.96
C PHE A 163 -11.01 4.44 -4.02
N GLY A 164 -11.63 4.57 -2.87
CA GLY A 164 -12.89 5.27 -2.70
C GLY A 164 -13.25 5.39 -1.23
N ILE A 165 -14.53 5.38 -0.94
CA ILE A 165 -15.08 5.38 0.41
C ILE A 165 -15.69 4.00 0.68
N ILE A 166 -14.96 3.13 1.38
CA ILE A 166 -15.48 1.84 1.83
C ILE A 166 -16.61 2.10 2.82
N THR A 167 -17.75 1.48 2.57
CA THR A 167 -19.00 1.75 3.29
C THR A 167 -19.55 0.48 3.91
N ASN A 168 -19.86 0.54 5.22
CA ASN A 168 -20.60 -0.51 5.92
C ASN A 168 -22.10 -0.26 5.73
N LYS A 169 -22.72 -1.01 4.81
CA LYS A 169 -24.14 -0.88 4.47
C LYS A 169 -25.06 -1.17 5.64
N ALA A 170 -24.71 -2.15 6.49
CA ALA A 170 -25.53 -2.51 7.64
C ALA A 170 -25.59 -1.37 8.68
N LEU A 171 -24.48 -0.66 8.89
CA LEU A 171 -24.46 0.52 9.77
C LEU A 171 -25.18 1.71 9.13
N LEU A 172 -25.03 1.90 7.83
CA LEU A 172 -25.71 2.95 7.06
C LEU A 172 -27.23 2.76 7.15
N GLU A 173 -27.73 1.54 6.93
CA GLU A 173 -29.16 1.20 7.09
C GLU A 173 -29.66 1.37 8.54
N LYS A 174 -28.83 1.00 9.53
CA LYS A 174 -29.14 1.21 10.94
C LYS A 174 -29.26 2.70 11.29
N ALA A 175 -28.52 3.56 10.61
CA ALA A 175 -28.65 5.02 10.72
C ALA A 175 -29.90 5.57 9.99
N GLY A 176 -30.59 4.76 9.20
CA GLY A 176 -31.78 5.16 8.44
C GLY A 176 -31.52 5.63 7.02
N HIS A 177 -30.32 5.39 6.50
CA HIS A 177 -29.87 5.80 5.17
C HIS A 177 -29.61 4.60 4.24
N SER A 178 -29.44 4.88 2.97
CA SER A 178 -29.07 3.89 1.95
C SER A 178 -27.95 4.42 1.04
N VAL A 179 -27.24 3.48 0.40
CA VAL A 179 -26.20 3.80 -0.59
C VAL A 179 -26.75 4.65 -1.75
N ASP A 180 -27.99 4.39 -2.16
CA ASP A 180 -28.63 5.06 -3.29
C ASP A 180 -28.90 6.56 -3.04
N GLU A 181 -28.85 7.01 -1.79
CA GLU A 181 -28.98 8.43 -1.44
C GLU A 181 -27.70 9.21 -1.73
N ILE A 182 -26.53 8.55 -1.75
CA ILE A 182 -25.21 9.17 -1.86
C ILE A 182 -24.78 9.19 -3.33
N LYS A 183 -24.85 10.37 -3.97
CA LYS A 183 -24.59 10.53 -5.42
C LYS A 183 -23.56 11.60 -5.75
N ASP A 184 -23.30 12.49 -4.79
CA ASP A 184 -22.40 13.64 -4.87
C ASP A 184 -21.97 14.03 -3.47
N PHE A 185 -21.09 15.05 -3.37
CA PHE A 185 -20.61 15.56 -2.09
C PHE A 185 -21.73 16.09 -1.19
N ALA A 186 -22.71 16.77 -1.75
CA ALA A 186 -23.81 17.35 -0.97
C ALA A 186 -24.64 16.27 -0.27
N SER A 187 -24.96 15.20 -0.97
CA SER A 187 -25.69 14.05 -0.41
C SER A 187 -24.81 13.22 0.56
N LEU A 188 -23.52 13.02 0.26
CA LEU A 188 -22.59 12.38 1.19
C LEU A 188 -22.50 13.17 2.50
N LYS A 189 -22.34 14.51 2.40
CA LYS A 189 -22.26 15.39 3.57
C LYS A 189 -23.54 15.35 4.38
N ALA A 190 -24.71 15.41 3.75
CA ALA A 190 -25.98 15.36 4.46
C ALA A 190 -26.15 14.05 5.26
N VAL A 191 -25.77 12.92 4.68
CA VAL A 191 -25.79 11.62 5.37
C VAL A 191 -24.76 11.57 6.51
N ALA A 192 -23.55 12.04 6.30
CA ALA A 192 -22.51 12.07 7.32
C ALA A 192 -22.86 12.98 8.49
N ASP A 193 -23.32 14.22 8.22
CA ASP A 193 -23.78 15.17 9.23
C ASP A 193 -24.92 14.57 10.10
N ASP A 194 -25.89 13.86 9.49
CA ASP A 194 -26.98 13.21 10.25
C ASP A 194 -26.47 12.08 11.13
N ILE A 195 -25.58 11.22 10.63
CA ILE A 195 -24.96 10.15 11.41
C ILE A 195 -24.17 10.73 12.58
N HIS A 196 -23.33 11.76 12.32
CA HIS A 196 -22.53 12.41 13.34
C HIS A 196 -23.40 13.06 14.43
N ALA A 197 -24.43 13.79 14.05
CA ALA A 197 -25.38 14.41 14.99
C ALA A 197 -26.08 13.36 15.90
N ASN A 198 -26.27 12.15 15.42
CA ASN A 198 -26.92 11.04 16.12
C ASN A 198 -25.93 10.02 16.70
N ALA A 199 -24.60 10.22 16.58
CA ALA A 199 -23.58 9.24 16.92
C ALA A 199 -23.71 8.68 18.35
N ALA A 200 -24.03 9.52 19.34
CA ALA A 200 -24.22 9.11 20.71
C ALA A 200 -25.39 8.10 20.89
N THR A 201 -26.43 8.21 20.06
CA THR A 201 -27.60 7.30 20.07
C THR A 201 -27.33 6.04 19.26
N LEU A 202 -26.66 6.18 18.11
CA LEU A 202 -26.33 5.10 17.18
C LEU A 202 -25.25 4.18 17.74
N GLY A 203 -24.30 4.73 18.51
CA GLY A 203 -23.14 4.04 19.05
C GLY A 203 -21.98 3.93 18.06
N PHE A 204 -22.03 4.65 16.93
CA PHE A 204 -21.00 4.79 15.90
C PHE A 204 -21.10 6.17 15.25
N ASP A 205 -20.05 6.58 14.54
CA ASP A 205 -19.96 7.86 13.84
C ASP A 205 -19.91 7.67 12.31
N ALA A 206 -19.83 8.76 11.55
CA ALA A 206 -19.79 8.67 10.09
C ALA A 206 -18.45 8.14 9.62
N PHE A 207 -17.34 8.82 9.86
CA PHE A 207 -16.03 8.42 9.32
C PHE A 207 -15.12 7.78 10.38
N SER A 208 -14.34 6.79 9.97
CA SER A 208 -13.16 6.36 10.72
C SER A 208 -12.08 7.44 10.71
N SER A 209 -11.09 7.31 11.59
CA SER A 209 -10.01 8.29 11.72
C SER A 209 -9.29 8.59 10.40
N SER A 210 -9.07 9.87 10.13
CA SER A 210 -8.21 10.38 9.05
C SER A 210 -6.76 10.50 9.54
N GLY A 211 -6.19 9.42 10.07
CA GLY A 211 -4.83 9.40 10.62
C GLY A 211 -3.78 9.93 9.65
N LEU A 212 -2.83 10.70 10.18
CA LEU A 212 -1.76 11.36 9.42
C LEU A 212 -0.35 10.89 9.81
N ASP A 213 -0.23 9.78 10.53
CA ASP A 213 1.08 9.17 10.73
C ASP A 213 1.62 8.55 9.42
N GLY A 214 2.87 8.08 9.42
CA GLY A 214 3.52 7.52 8.22
C GLY A 214 2.78 6.31 7.62
N SER A 215 2.02 5.55 8.43
CA SER A 215 1.25 4.39 7.96
C SER A 215 -0.09 4.75 7.35
N SER A 216 -0.58 5.97 7.54
CA SER A 216 -1.94 6.40 7.22
C SER A 216 -2.02 7.59 6.27
N SER A 217 -1.09 8.53 6.36
CA SER A 217 -1.14 9.84 5.69
C SER A 217 -1.24 9.78 4.17
N TRP A 218 -0.72 8.72 3.55
CA TRP A 218 -0.78 8.49 2.10
C TRP A 218 -2.22 8.43 1.57
N ARG A 219 -3.19 8.02 2.39
CA ARG A 219 -4.62 8.03 2.03
C ARG A 219 -5.12 9.44 1.69
N PHE A 220 -4.53 10.47 2.28
CA PHE A 220 -4.98 11.86 2.15
C PHE A 220 -4.02 12.70 1.32
N SER A 221 -2.71 12.51 1.44
CA SER A 221 -1.69 13.20 0.64
C SER A 221 -1.47 12.61 -0.75
N GLY A 222 -2.00 11.42 -1.00
CA GLY A 222 -2.02 10.74 -2.31
C GLY A 222 -3.44 10.60 -2.83
N HIS A 223 -4.24 9.76 -2.19
CA HIS A 223 -5.56 9.37 -2.70
C HIS A 223 -6.58 10.51 -2.65
N LEU A 224 -6.71 11.21 -1.52
CA LEU A 224 -7.62 12.36 -1.47
C LEU A 224 -7.06 13.53 -2.29
N ALA A 225 -5.74 13.77 -2.23
CA ALA A 225 -5.06 14.77 -3.04
C ALA A 225 -5.17 14.50 -4.55
N ASN A 226 -5.44 13.26 -4.96
CA ASN A 226 -5.74 12.92 -6.35
C ASN A 226 -6.96 13.67 -6.89
N MET A 227 -7.94 13.96 -6.06
CA MET A 227 -9.20 14.58 -6.52
C MET A 227 -8.98 15.97 -7.12
N PRO A 228 -8.35 16.95 -6.43
CA PRO A 228 -8.07 18.26 -7.03
C PRO A 228 -7.12 18.17 -8.23
N LEU A 229 -6.13 17.25 -8.21
CA LEU A 229 -5.22 17.04 -9.34
C LEU A 229 -5.96 16.48 -10.56
N PHE A 230 -6.76 15.43 -10.39
CA PHE A 230 -7.49 14.81 -11.49
C PHE A 230 -8.44 15.78 -12.19
N TYR A 231 -9.22 16.54 -11.44
CA TYR A 231 -10.17 17.48 -12.03
C TYR A 231 -9.46 18.63 -12.74
N GLU A 232 -8.38 19.16 -12.17
CA GLU A 232 -7.56 20.18 -12.83
C GLU A 232 -6.92 19.63 -14.13
N PHE A 233 -6.33 18.44 -14.10
CA PHE A 233 -5.69 17.82 -15.26
C PHE A 233 -6.70 17.49 -16.36
N ARG A 234 -7.90 17.01 -15.99
CA ARG A 234 -8.99 16.76 -16.92
C ARG A 234 -9.39 18.05 -17.65
N ASP A 235 -9.61 19.13 -16.91
CA ASP A 235 -10.11 20.38 -17.45
C ASP A 235 -9.04 21.13 -18.25
N ASP A 236 -7.78 20.99 -17.87
CA ASP A 236 -6.64 21.57 -18.57
C ASP A 236 -6.07 20.65 -19.67
N SER A 237 -6.61 19.42 -19.82
CA SER A 237 -6.12 18.41 -20.78
C SER A 237 -4.63 18.05 -20.56
N VAL A 238 -4.21 17.94 -19.31
CA VAL A 238 -2.85 17.55 -18.92
C VAL A 238 -2.66 16.05 -19.13
N THR A 239 -1.66 15.67 -19.91
CA THR A 239 -1.34 14.26 -20.25
C THR A 239 0.07 13.83 -19.81
N GLU A 240 0.90 14.79 -19.40
CA GLU A 240 2.27 14.58 -18.96
C GLU A 240 2.49 15.31 -17.64
N GLN A 241 3.60 15.02 -16.94
CA GLN A 241 3.95 15.70 -15.71
C GLN A 241 4.12 17.22 -15.93
N PRO A 242 3.24 18.08 -15.39
CA PRO A 242 3.39 19.53 -15.56
C PRO A 242 4.44 20.09 -14.59
N ALA A 243 5.14 21.15 -15.02
CA ALA A 243 6.09 21.84 -14.16
C ALA A 243 5.42 22.59 -12.99
N GLU A 244 4.19 23.00 -13.18
CA GLU A 244 3.40 23.77 -12.21
C GLU A 244 1.94 23.30 -12.27
N ILE A 245 1.24 23.37 -11.15
CA ILE A 245 -0.21 23.19 -11.03
C ILE A 245 -0.85 24.47 -10.51
N LYS A 246 -2.15 24.65 -10.76
CA LYS A 246 -2.86 25.89 -10.41
C LYS A 246 -3.54 25.86 -9.05
N GLY A 247 -3.85 24.66 -8.56
CA GLY A 247 -4.66 24.48 -7.35
C GLY A 247 -6.13 24.85 -7.55
N THR A 248 -6.66 24.68 -8.76
CA THR A 248 -8.02 25.10 -9.15
C THR A 248 -9.10 24.53 -8.22
N TYR A 249 -8.89 23.33 -7.68
CA TYR A 249 -9.85 22.57 -6.86
C TYR A 249 -9.45 22.46 -5.39
N MET A 250 -8.64 23.41 -4.86
CA MET A 250 -8.23 23.36 -3.45
C MET A 250 -9.38 23.59 -2.47
N ASP A 251 -10.39 24.41 -2.82
CA ASP A 251 -11.61 24.55 -2.02
C ASP A 251 -12.40 23.25 -1.93
N ASN A 252 -12.41 22.45 -3.02
CA ASN A 252 -13.03 21.13 -3.06
C ASN A 252 -12.26 20.11 -2.20
N PHE A 253 -10.93 20.21 -2.19
CA PHE A 253 -10.09 19.40 -1.29
C PHE A 253 -10.35 19.76 0.17
N ARG A 254 -10.46 21.08 0.49
CA ARG A 254 -10.77 21.55 1.84
C ARG A 254 -12.10 20.99 2.35
N GLN A 255 -13.15 21.12 1.57
CA GLN A 255 -14.48 20.73 2.04
C GLN A 255 -14.63 19.24 2.33
N ILE A 256 -14.01 18.34 1.54
CA ILE A 256 -14.04 16.92 1.84
C ILE A 256 -13.11 16.57 3.02
N TRP A 257 -11.97 17.27 3.15
CA TRP A 257 -11.09 17.10 4.30
C TRP A 257 -11.77 17.53 5.59
N ASP A 258 -12.43 18.69 5.57
CA ASP A 258 -13.22 19.18 6.71
C ASP A 258 -14.27 18.16 7.13
N LEU A 259 -15.01 17.59 6.17
CA LEU A 259 -16.00 16.55 6.47
C LEU A 259 -15.36 15.33 7.17
N TYR A 260 -14.20 14.89 6.72
CA TYR A 260 -13.51 13.73 7.27
C TYR A 260 -13.00 13.97 8.70
N ILE A 261 -12.61 15.20 9.05
CA ILE A 261 -12.07 15.51 10.38
C ILE A 261 -13.13 16.03 11.38
N THR A 262 -14.33 16.38 10.89
CA THR A 262 -15.45 16.83 11.76
C THR A 262 -16.42 15.70 12.05
N ASP A 263 -16.79 14.90 11.06
CA ASP A 263 -17.84 13.88 11.20
C ASP A 263 -17.28 12.51 11.61
N THR A 264 -16.47 12.55 12.67
CA THR A 264 -15.78 11.40 13.23
C THR A 264 -15.65 11.55 14.75
N SER A 265 -15.55 10.44 15.45
CA SER A 265 -15.22 10.43 16.88
C SER A 265 -13.71 10.58 17.16
N ALA A 266 -12.86 10.57 16.12
CA ALA A 266 -11.44 10.80 16.27
C ALA A 266 -11.13 12.28 16.55
N ASP A 267 -10.17 12.55 17.47
CA ASP A 267 -9.75 13.92 17.76
C ASP A 267 -8.81 14.43 16.68
N ALA A 268 -9.25 15.45 15.91
CA ALA A 268 -8.49 16.05 14.84
C ALA A 268 -7.09 16.57 15.27
N LYS A 269 -6.90 16.87 16.56
CA LYS A 269 -5.61 17.31 17.13
C LYS A 269 -4.58 16.21 17.31
N THR A 270 -5.01 14.94 17.22
CA THR A 270 -4.15 13.77 17.43
C THR A 270 -3.82 13.03 16.16
N LEU A 271 -4.29 13.50 15.01
CA LEU A 271 -4.14 12.80 13.73
C LEU A 271 -2.70 12.54 13.31
N SER A 272 -1.73 13.37 13.74
CA SER A 272 -0.29 13.17 13.47
C SER A 272 0.27 11.84 13.99
N THR A 273 -0.40 11.23 14.97
CA THR A 273 -0.01 9.95 15.57
C THR A 273 -1.04 8.85 15.35
N ALA A 274 -2.18 9.17 14.73
CA ALA A 274 -3.22 8.19 14.43
C ALA A 274 -2.83 7.34 13.22
N THR A 275 -2.86 6.02 13.40
CA THR A 275 -2.35 5.02 12.47
C THR A 275 -3.43 4.49 11.51
N ASN A 276 -3.00 3.81 10.44
CA ASN A 276 -3.90 3.08 9.56
C ASN A 276 -4.64 1.96 10.31
N ASP A 277 -3.94 1.25 11.22
CA ASP A 277 -4.54 0.16 11.99
C ASP A 277 -5.64 0.66 12.93
N GLU A 278 -5.46 1.82 13.56
CA GLU A 278 -6.50 2.44 14.38
C GLU A 278 -7.73 2.83 13.53
N SER A 279 -7.49 3.40 12.34
CA SER A 279 -8.57 3.75 11.41
C SER A 279 -9.35 2.51 10.94
N LYS A 280 -8.63 1.43 10.60
CA LYS A 280 -9.20 0.14 10.21
C LYS A 280 -9.98 -0.50 11.36
N ALA A 281 -9.43 -0.46 12.59
CA ALA A 281 -10.09 -0.99 13.78
C ALA A 281 -11.42 -0.27 14.06
N MET A 282 -11.46 1.06 13.94
CA MET A 282 -12.72 1.81 14.10
C MET A 282 -13.80 1.32 13.12
N PHE A 283 -13.44 1.03 11.88
CA PHE A 283 -14.37 0.53 10.87
C PHE A 283 -14.79 -0.93 11.14
N THR A 284 -13.85 -1.83 11.40
CA THR A 284 -14.12 -3.26 11.62
C THR A 284 -14.84 -3.54 12.93
N GLU A 285 -14.66 -2.71 13.95
CA GLU A 285 -15.39 -2.76 15.23
C GLU A 285 -16.80 -2.16 15.15
N GLY A 286 -17.21 -1.67 13.99
CA GLY A 286 -18.52 -1.07 13.79
C GLY A 286 -18.68 0.28 14.49
N LYS A 287 -17.60 1.07 14.60
CA LYS A 287 -17.56 2.42 15.16
C LYS A 287 -17.66 3.52 14.10
N ALA A 288 -17.56 3.17 12.82
CA ALA A 288 -17.69 4.08 11.69
C ALA A 288 -18.41 3.44 10.53
N VAL A 289 -19.19 4.24 9.79
CA VAL A 289 -19.90 3.82 8.58
C VAL A 289 -18.98 3.86 7.38
N PHE A 290 -18.11 4.86 7.29
CA PHE A 290 -17.25 5.17 6.16
C PHE A 290 -15.76 5.04 6.51
N TYR A 291 -15.01 4.41 5.60
CA TYR A 291 -13.56 4.25 5.70
C TYR A 291 -12.94 4.55 4.33
N GLN A 292 -12.31 5.73 4.19
CA GLN A 292 -11.64 6.06 2.92
C GLN A 292 -10.36 5.25 2.80
N ASN A 293 -10.38 4.29 1.88
CA ASN A 293 -9.25 3.41 1.57
C ASN A 293 -9.49 2.70 0.22
N GLY A 294 -8.76 1.62 -0.08
CA GLY A 294 -8.79 0.97 -1.37
C GLY A 294 -9.15 -0.51 -1.35
N THR A 295 -9.19 -1.07 -2.56
CA THR A 295 -9.55 -2.48 -2.81
C THR A 295 -8.63 -3.49 -2.11
N TRP A 296 -7.40 -3.10 -1.78
CA TRP A 296 -6.42 -3.89 -1.02
C TRP A 296 -6.85 -4.17 0.44
N GLU A 297 -7.76 -3.37 0.99
CA GLU A 297 -8.27 -3.61 2.33
C GLU A 297 -9.25 -4.80 2.41
N TYR A 298 -9.84 -5.21 1.28
CA TYR A 298 -10.93 -6.19 1.26
C TYR A 298 -10.58 -7.50 1.99
N ALA A 299 -9.46 -8.12 1.67
CA ALA A 299 -9.06 -9.37 2.31
C ALA A 299 -8.95 -9.21 3.84
N GLY A 300 -8.28 -8.15 4.30
CA GLY A 300 -8.14 -7.86 5.72
C GLY A 300 -9.46 -7.51 6.43
N LEU A 301 -10.43 -6.93 5.74
CA LEU A 301 -11.77 -6.68 6.29
C LEU A 301 -12.55 -7.99 6.45
N ILE A 302 -12.44 -8.91 5.49
CA ILE A 302 -13.06 -10.24 5.57
C ILE A 302 -12.41 -11.07 6.69
N ASP A 303 -11.10 -11.05 6.81
CA ASP A 303 -10.36 -11.72 7.88
C ASP A 303 -10.72 -11.16 9.27
N ALA A 304 -11.04 -9.87 9.36
CA ALA A 304 -11.59 -9.25 10.58
C ALA A 304 -13.06 -9.62 10.87
N GLY A 305 -13.68 -10.45 10.02
CA GLY A 305 -15.04 -10.98 10.23
C GLY A 305 -16.16 -10.13 9.61
N MET A 306 -15.81 -9.12 8.80
CA MET A 306 -16.83 -8.39 8.03
C MET A 306 -17.41 -9.27 6.91
N LYS A 307 -18.65 -9.03 6.54
CA LYS A 307 -19.33 -9.83 5.52
C LYS A 307 -19.32 -9.09 4.18
N PRO A 308 -19.05 -9.79 3.06
CA PRO A 308 -19.09 -9.19 1.72
C PRO A 308 -20.39 -8.46 1.41
N GLU A 309 -21.53 -9.03 1.82
CA GLU A 309 -22.86 -8.44 1.61
C GLU A 309 -23.10 -7.12 2.35
N ASP A 310 -22.35 -6.86 3.44
CA ASP A 310 -22.44 -5.62 4.21
C ASP A 310 -21.46 -4.55 3.71
N LEU A 311 -20.63 -4.85 2.70
CA LEU A 311 -19.60 -3.95 2.19
C LEU A 311 -19.94 -3.45 0.78
N THR A 312 -19.56 -2.21 0.48
CA THR A 312 -19.51 -1.61 -0.85
C THR A 312 -18.48 -0.48 -0.86
N MET A 313 -18.09 0.00 -2.05
CA MET A 313 -17.20 1.15 -2.20
C MET A 313 -17.88 2.24 -3.03
N LEU A 314 -17.92 3.44 -2.48
CA LEU A 314 -18.41 4.64 -3.15
C LEU A 314 -17.25 5.44 -3.76
N PRO A 315 -17.48 6.21 -4.86
CA PRO A 315 -16.53 7.20 -5.31
C PRO A 315 -16.22 8.23 -4.23
N ILE A 316 -15.06 8.88 -4.33
CA ILE A 316 -14.76 10.06 -3.53
C ILE A 316 -15.45 11.25 -4.20
N TYR A 317 -16.39 11.85 -3.51
CA TYR A 317 -17.09 13.05 -3.93
C TYR A 317 -16.50 14.27 -3.21
N CYS A 318 -16.24 15.34 -3.93
CA CYS A 318 -15.62 16.57 -3.39
C CYS A 318 -16.29 17.87 -3.88
N GLY A 319 -17.50 17.77 -4.47
CA GLY A 319 -18.30 18.93 -4.85
C GLY A 319 -17.89 19.55 -6.20
N VAL A 320 -17.27 18.76 -7.08
CA VAL A 320 -16.96 19.21 -8.45
C VAL A 320 -18.13 18.91 -9.37
N GLU A 321 -18.46 19.83 -10.26
CA GLU A 321 -19.54 19.67 -11.23
C GLU A 321 -19.33 18.41 -12.09
N GLY A 322 -20.35 17.55 -12.17
CA GLY A 322 -20.32 16.30 -12.92
C GLY A 322 -19.75 15.11 -12.18
N GLU A 323 -19.38 15.26 -10.88
CA GLU A 323 -18.85 14.18 -10.06
C GLU A 323 -19.83 13.01 -9.84
N GLU A 324 -21.12 13.22 -10.00
CA GLU A 324 -22.14 12.17 -9.95
C GLU A 324 -21.94 11.09 -11.02
N LYS A 325 -21.17 11.40 -12.07
CA LYS A 325 -20.78 10.47 -13.13
C LYS A 325 -19.41 9.86 -12.92
N ALA A 326 -18.72 10.18 -11.83
CA ALA A 326 -17.45 9.56 -11.50
C ALA A 326 -17.65 8.11 -11.01
N ALA A 327 -16.79 7.22 -11.44
CA ALA A 327 -16.56 5.91 -10.85
C ALA A 327 -15.46 6.00 -9.76
N LEU A 328 -14.94 4.87 -9.33
CA LEU A 328 -13.84 4.81 -8.37
C LEU A 328 -12.56 5.44 -8.95
N CYS A 329 -11.67 5.85 -8.04
CA CYS A 329 -10.32 6.26 -8.40
C CYS A 329 -9.49 5.00 -8.70
N SER A 330 -9.15 4.76 -9.97
CA SER A 330 -8.56 3.49 -10.38
C SER A 330 -7.26 3.66 -11.16
N GLY A 331 -6.33 2.73 -10.93
CA GLY A 331 -5.02 2.75 -11.56
C GLY A 331 -4.11 1.66 -11.03
N THR A 332 -2.81 1.87 -11.17
CA THR A 332 -1.76 1.05 -10.59
C THR A 332 -0.57 1.91 -10.18
N GLU A 333 0.18 1.44 -9.23
CA GLU A 333 1.50 1.95 -8.87
C GLU A 333 2.38 0.79 -8.38
N ASN A 334 3.68 1.05 -8.22
CA ASN A 334 4.61 0.06 -7.69
C ASN A 334 4.72 -1.19 -8.56
N CYS A 335 5.05 -0.97 -9.83
CA CYS A 335 5.23 -1.98 -10.86
C CYS A 335 6.43 -2.88 -10.57
N TRP A 336 6.36 -4.17 -10.92
CA TRP A 336 7.48 -5.09 -10.81
C TRP A 336 8.60 -4.75 -11.78
N ALA A 337 9.81 -4.59 -11.26
CA ALA A 337 11.05 -4.49 -12.02
C ALA A 337 12.00 -5.62 -11.63
N VAL A 338 12.82 -6.08 -12.57
CA VAL A 338 13.90 -7.04 -12.36
C VAL A 338 15.23 -6.31 -12.42
N ASN A 339 16.11 -6.57 -11.45
CA ASN A 339 17.40 -5.89 -11.34
C ASN A 339 18.36 -6.39 -12.44
N SER A 340 18.76 -5.49 -13.35
CA SER A 340 19.69 -5.75 -14.44
C SER A 340 21.15 -5.95 -14.00
N GLN A 341 21.48 -5.52 -12.76
CA GLN A 341 22.84 -5.54 -12.22
C GLN A 341 23.19 -6.85 -11.49
N VAL A 342 22.23 -7.74 -11.31
CA VAL A 342 22.47 -9.08 -10.72
C VAL A 342 22.92 -10.08 -11.79
N SER A 343 23.34 -11.26 -11.39
CA SER A 343 23.79 -12.31 -12.34
C SER A 343 22.67 -12.71 -13.31
N GLU A 344 23.02 -13.17 -14.52
CA GLU A 344 22.05 -13.69 -15.49
C GLU A 344 21.22 -14.85 -14.92
N ALA A 345 21.79 -15.68 -14.05
CA ALA A 345 21.08 -16.74 -13.35
C ALA A 345 20.02 -16.18 -12.39
N ASP A 346 20.35 -15.12 -11.65
CA ASP A 346 19.39 -14.45 -10.74
C ASP A 346 18.30 -13.68 -11.51
N GLN A 347 18.64 -13.04 -12.64
CA GLN A 347 17.67 -12.39 -13.52
C GLN A 347 16.65 -13.42 -14.06
N LYS A 348 17.18 -14.56 -14.56
CA LYS A 348 16.34 -15.64 -15.07
C LYS A 348 15.45 -16.24 -13.97
N ALA A 349 16.00 -16.53 -12.80
CA ALA A 349 15.25 -17.05 -11.66
C ALA A 349 14.13 -16.08 -11.24
N SER A 350 14.39 -14.79 -11.28
CA SER A 350 13.40 -13.74 -10.97
C SER A 350 12.28 -13.68 -12.00
N LEU A 351 12.61 -13.74 -13.29
CA LEU A 351 11.61 -13.78 -14.36
C LEU A 351 10.76 -15.06 -14.29
N ASP A 352 11.37 -16.20 -14.03
CA ASP A 352 10.66 -17.49 -13.87
C ASP A 352 9.72 -17.46 -12.66
N PHE A 353 10.15 -16.86 -11.55
CA PHE A 353 9.31 -16.71 -10.36
C PHE A 353 8.10 -15.78 -10.62
N LEU A 354 8.32 -14.61 -11.23
CA LEU A 354 7.23 -13.70 -11.59
C LEU A 354 6.25 -14.33 -12.59
N TYR A 355 6.79 -15.06 -13.59
CA TYR A 355 5.96 -15.78 -14.56
C TYR A 355 5.12 -16.88 -13.85
N TRP A 356 5.72 -17.64 -12.94
CA TRP A 356 5.03 -18.65 -12.15
C TRP A 356 3.92 -18.03 -11.28
N LEU A 357 4.17 -16.90 -10.64
CA LEU A 357 3.16 -16.19 -9.81
C LEU A 357 1.87 -15.88 -10.59
N VAL A 358 1.97 -15.66 -11.91
CA VAL A 358 0.82 -15.24 -12.73
C VAL A 358 0.26 -16.35 -13.62
N THR A 359 0.91 -17.52 -13.68
CA THR A 359 0.52 -18.65 -14.57
C THR A 359 0.21 -19.94 -13.84
N ASP A 360 0.80 -20.19 -12.67
CA ASP A 360 0.45 -21.35 -11.84
C ASP A 360 -0.92 -21.13 -11.21
N GLU A 361 -1.78 -22.13 -11.27
CA GLU A 361 -3.19 -22.04 -10.83
C GLU A 361 -3.30 -21.65 -9.34
N VAL A 362 -2.48 -22.25 -8.48
CA VAL A 362 -2.49 -22.00 -7.03
C VAL A 362 -1.90 -20.63 -6.73
N ALA A 363 -0.80 -20.26 -7.39
CA ALA A 363 -0.16 -18.97 -7.19
C ALA A 363 -1.05 -17.83 -7.70
N ALA A 364 -1.59 -17.92 -8.92
CA ALA A 364 -2.45 -16.91 -9.50
C ALA A 364 -3.74 -16.72 -8.69
N GLN A 365 -4.33 -17.80 -8.17
CA GLN A 365 -5.49 -17.69 -7.26
C GLN A 365 -5.12 -16.93 -5.98
N LYS A 366 -3.99 -17.31 -5.33
CA LYS A 366 -3.52 -16.63 -4.12
C LYS A 366 -3.21 -15.16 -4.36
N MET A 367 -2.60 -14.83 -5.52
CA MET A 367 -2.35 -13.46 -5.92
C MET A 367 -3.64 -12.66 -6.09
N VAL A 368 -4.66 -13.22 -6.74
CA VAL A 368 -5.96 -12.56 -6.93
C VAL A 368 -6.69 -12.38 -5.60
N ASP A 369 -6.67 -13.40 -4.73
CA ASP A 369 -7.31 -13.31 -3.40
C ASP A 369 -6.67 -12.21 -2.53
N THR A 370 -5.38 -11.94 -2.75
CA THR A 370 -4.60 -10.95 -1.98
C THR A 370 -4.65 -9.56 -2.60
N LEU A 371 -4.42 -9.45 -3.91
CA LEU A 371 -4.23 -8.18 -4.62
C LEU A 371 -5.46 -7.74 -5.43
N GLY A 372 -6.42 -8.63 -5.63
CA GLY A 372 -7.63 -8.33 -6.37
C GLY A 372 -7.50 -8.59 -7.87
N ALA A 373 -7.47 -7.58 -8.73
CA ALA A 373 -7.42 -7.75 -10.16
C ALA A 373 -5.98 -7.76 -10.69
N LEU A 374 -5.63 -8.80 -11.43
CA LEU A 374 -4.33 -8.93 -12.08
C LEU A 374 -4.49 -8.81 -13.60
N PRO A 375 -3.65 -8.01 -14.29
CA PRO A 375 -3.75 -7.82 -15.74
C PRO A 375 -3.06 -8.95 -16.54
N PHE A 376 -3.31 -10.23 -16.18
CA PHE A 376 -2.69 -11.39 -16.80
C PHE A 376 -3.74 -12.40 -17.31
N LYS A 377 -3.41 -13.13 -18.40
CA LYS A 377 -4.33 -14.03 -19.09
C LYS A 377 -4.86 -15.17 -18.23
N ALA A 378 -4.03 -15.72 -17.33
CA ALA A 378 -4.40 -16.83 -16.47
C ALA A 378 -5.00 -16.39 -15.12
N ALA A 379 -5.12 -15.08 -14.88
CA ALA A 379 -5.69 -14.57 -13.63
C ALA A 379 -7.16 -15.00 -13.47
N PRO A 380 -7.53 -15.65 -12.35
CA PRO A 380 -8.92 -15.98 -12.07
C PRO A 380 -9.74 -14.71 -11.78
N ALA A 381 -11.07 -14.84 -11.78
CA ALA A 381 -11.94 -13.74 -11.37
C ALA A 381 -11.80 -13.45 -9.87
N SER A 382 -11.73 -12.17 -9.50
CA SER A 382 -11.68 -11.76 -8.11
C SER A 382 -13.05 -11.84 -7.44
N SER A 383 -13.08 -12.27 -6.17
CA SER A 383 -14.25 -12.21 -5.30
C SER A 383 -14.42 -10.87 -4.57
N ASN A 384 -13.51 -9.93 -4.78
CA ASN A 384 -13.51 -8.62 -4.14
C ASN A 384 -14.70 -7.78 -4.62
N VAL A 385 -15.64 -7.52 -3.71
CA VAL A 385 -16.88 -6.77 -4.02
C VAL A 385 -16.60 -5.33 -4.46
N PHE A 386 -15.51 -4.71 -3.99
CA PHE A 386 -15.16 -3.35 -4.37
C PHE A 386 -14.75 -3.24 -5.85
N LEU A 387 -14.07 -4.28 -6.37
CA LEU A 387 -13.76 -4.37 -7.80
C LEU A 387 -15.02 -4.58 -8.64
N ALA A 388 -15.97 -5.38 -8.12
CA ALA A 388 -17.26 -5.56 -8.77
C ALA A 388 -18.08 -4.27 -8.80
N ASP A 389 -18.06 -3.47 -7.71
CA ASP A 389 -18.70 -2.15 -7.66
C ASP A 389 -18.08 -1.20 -8.71
N GLY A 390 -16.74 -1.13 -8.79
CA GLY A 390 -16.03 -0.32 -9.79
C GLY A 390 -16.38 -0.74 -11.23
N SER A 391 -16.38 -2.03 -11.51
CA SER A 391 -16.74 -2.58 -12.84
C SER A 391 -18.18 -2.21 -13.21
N LYS A 392 -19.11 -2.36 -12.27
CA LYS A 392 -20.51 -1.99 -12.49
C LYS A 392 -20.67 -0.49 -12.76
N MET A 393 -19.95 0.38 -12.06
CA MET A 393 -20.00 1.82 -12.31
C MET A 393 -19.57 2.16 -13.74
N ILE A 394 -18.54 1.48 -14.26
CA ILE A 394 -18.05 1.65 -15.64
C ILE A 394 -19.09 1.13 -16.65
N GLU A 395 -19.70 -0.03 -16.39
CA GLU A 395 -20.79 -0.58 -17.21
C GLU A 395 -22.02 0.35 -17.26
N ASP A 396 -22.29 1.05 -16.14
CA ASP A 396 -23.36 2.04 -16.04
C ASP A 396 -22.99 3.39 -16.73
N GLY A 397 -21.82 3.47 -17.36
CA GLY A 397 -21.35 4.63 -18.16
C GLY A 397 -20.68 5.73 -17.34
N LYS A 398 -20.25 5.45 -16.13
CA LYS A 398 -19.45 6.40 -15.34
C LYS A 398 -18.00 6.43 -15.82
N TYR A 399 -17.34 7.59 -15.70
CA TYR A 399 -15.93 7.73 -16.05
C TYR A 399 -15.02 7.35 -14.87
N VAL A 400 -13.90 6.73 -15.18
CA VAL A 400 -12.85 6.41 -14.18
C VAL A 400 -12.12 7.68 -13.76
N VAL A 401 -11.90 7.86 -12.48
CA VAL A 401 -10.98 8.86 -11.95
C VAL A 401 -9.59 8.25 -11.95
N SER A 402 -8.75 8.64 -12.91
CA SER A 402 -7.38 8.11 -13.01
C SER A 402 -6.49 8.64 -11.88
N TRP A 403 -5.39 7.93 -11.62
CA TRP A 403 -4.43 8.32 -10.60
C TRP A 403 -3.51 9.45 -11.09
N ALA A 404 -4.03 10.67 -11.09
CA ALA A 404 -3.30 11.89 -11.48
C ALA A 404 -2.08 12.14 -10.60
N PHE A 405 -2.09 11.69 -9.34
CA PHE A 405 -0.95 11.81 -8.43
C PHE A 405 0.31 11.04 -8.93
N ASN A 406 0.18 10.10 -9.87
CA ASN A 406 1.33 9.46 -10.50
C ASN A 406 2.22 10.44 -11.30
N HIS A 407 1.70 11.62 -11.63
CA HIS A 407 2.48 12.71 -12.22
C HIS A 407 3.21 13.56 -11.18
N THR A 408 3.06 13.30 -9.86
CA THR A 408 3.71 14.12 -8.85
C THR A 408 5.24 13.99 -8.94
N PRO A 409 5.96 15.10 -9.07
CA PRO A 409 7.42 15.08 -9.01
C PRO A 409 7.87 14.79 -7.58
N ASN A 410 8.88 13.92 -7.39
CA ASN A 410 9.42 13.56 -6.08
C ASN A 410 8.30 13.33 -5.02
N VAL A 411 7.45 12.36 -5.31
CA VAL A 411 6.15 12.17 -4.64
C VAL A 411 6.25 12.10 -3.11
N ASP A 412 7.29 11.48 -2.56
CA ASP A 412 7.43 11.31 -1.11
C ASP A 412 7.74 12.65 -0.42
N ALA A 413 8.62 13.48 -1.00
CA ALA A 413 8.95 14.79 -0.46
C ALA A 413 7.75 15.75 -0.54
N TRP A 414 7.04 15.77 -1.67
CA TRP A 414 5.83 16.57 -1.83
C TRP A 414 4.73 16.16 -0.83
N ARG A 415 4.45 14.85 -0.72
CA ARG A 415 3.49 14.30 0.26
C ARG A 415 3.83 14.68 1.69
N ALA A 416 5.09 14.59 2.09
CA ALA A 416 5.53 14.94 3.44
C ALA A 416 5.24 16.42 3.78
N THR A 417 5.44 17.32 2.81
CA THR A 417 5.13 18.75 2.97
C THR A 417 3.63 18.98 3.11
N VAL A 418 2.81 18.36 2.26
CA VAL A 418 1.34 18.42 2.32
C VAL A 418 0.82 17.84 3.66
N VAL A 419 1.32 16.71 4.12
CA VAL A 419 0.93 16.09 5.40
C VAL A 419 1.24 17.01 6.58
N THR A 420 2.41 17.67 6.56
CA THR A 420 2.79 18.63 7.60
C THR A 420 1.77 19.79 7.69
N ALA A 421 1.38 20.35 6.55
CA ALA A 421 0.40 21.41 6.48
C ALA A 421 -1.01 20.94 6.87
N LEU A 422 -1.46 19.78 6.38
CA LEU A 422 -2.76 19.18 6.77
C LEU A 422 -2.83 18.90 8.27
N THR A 423 -1.73 18.43 8.87
CA THR A 423 -1.66 18.20 10.32
C THR A 423 -1.86 19.49 11.11
N ALA A 424 -1.20 20.58 10.70
CA ALA A 424 -1.36 21.89 11.34
C ALA A 424 -2.81 22.42 11.16
N TYR A 425 -3.36 22.28 9.96
CA TYR A 425 -4.74 22.68 9.66
C TYR A 425 -5.75 21.87 10.49
N SER A 426 -5.59 20.57 10.60
CA SER A 426 -6.51 19.71 11.38
C SER A 426 -6.51 20.05 12.86
N ALA A 427 -5.36 20.47 13.42
CA ALA A 427 -5.25 20.90 14.81
C ALA A 427 -5.87 22.29 15.05
N ASP A 428 -5.87 23.17 14.06
CA ASP A 428 -6.45 24.52 14.07
C ASP A 428 -6.99 24.86 12.67
N PRO A 429 -8.27 24.55 12.35
CA PRO A 429 -8.85 24.70 11.02
C PRO A 429 -9.18 26.16 10.71
N SER A 430 -8.15 26.98 10.55
CA SER A 430 -8.22 28.39 10.18
C SER A 430 -7.87 28.61 8.70
N ASP A 431 -8.33 29.73 8.11
CA ASP A 431 -7.98 30.11 6.74
C ASP A 431 -6.46 30.31 6.57
N ALA A 432 -5.78 30.78 7.62
CA ALA A 432 -4.32 30.94 7.59
C ALA A 432 -3.60 29.61 7.46
N ASN A 433 -4.02 28.56 8.20
CA ASN A 433 -3.45 27.23 8.10
C ASN A 433 -3.86 26.54 6.79
N TRP A 434 -5.05 26.82 6.25
CA TRP A 434 -5.43 26.32 4.93
C TRP A 434 -4.57 26.93 3.82
N ALA A 435 -4.24 28.22 3.89
CA ALA A 435 -3.31 28.84 2.93
C ALA A 435 -1.92 28.18 2.93
N GLU A 436 -1.47 27.64 4.07
CA GLU A 436 -0.23 26.84 4.10
C GLU A 436 -0.41 25.45 3.45
N VAL A 437 -1.62 24.86 3.51
CA VAL A 437 -1.93 23.62 2.75
C VAL A 437 -1.89 23.91 1.25
N GLU A 438 -2.55 24.97 0.78
CA GLU A 438 -2.52 25.37 -0.63
C GLU A 438 -1.09 25.62 -1.12
N LYS A 439 -0.30 26.34 -0.33
CA LYS A 439 1.10 26.60 -0.65
C LYS A 439 1.93 25.31 -0.69
N ALA A 440 1.79 24.40 0.29
CA ALA A 440 2.47 23.12 0.30
C ALA A 440 2.10 22.28 -0.92
N PHE A 441 0.84 22.35 -1.35
CA PHE A 441 0.32 21.62 -2.49
C PHE A 441 0.84 22.22 -3.81
N VAL A 442 0.63 23.51 -4.06
CA VAL A 442 0.90 24.18 -5.34
C VAL A 442 2.36 24.58 -5.48
N ASP A 443 2.90 25.37 -4.54
CA ASP A 443 4.30 25.81 -4.60
C ASP A 443 5.24 24.62 -4.36
N GLY A 444 4.84 23.66 -3.51
CA GLY A 444 5.56 22.44 -3.26
C GLY A 444 5.71 21.59 -4.53
N TRP A 445 4.67 21.47 -5.36
CA TRP A 445 4.75 20.79 -6.65
C TRP A 445 5.83 21.42 -7.55
N ALA A 446 5.77 22.74 -7.75
CA ALA A 446 6.73 23.44 -8.60
C ALA A 446 8.17 23.34 -8.05
N TYR A 447 8.33 23.37 -6.73
CA TYR A 447 9.62 23.18 -6.08
C TYR A 447 10.20 21.79 -6.36
N GLU A 448 9.43 20.73 -6.14
CA GLU A 448 9.89 19.36 -6.35
C GLU A 448 10.13 19.05 -7.84
N TYR A 449 9.31 19.64 -8.74
CA TYR A 449 9.57 19.53 -10.18
C TYR A 449 10.94 20.12 -10.56
N ASN A 450 11.26 21.32 -10.05
CA ASN A 450 12.54 21.96 -10.31
C ASN A 450 13.71 21.19 -9.70
N MET A 451 13.51 20.57 -8.54
CA MET A 451 14.56 19.72 -7.92
C MET A 451 14.83 18.44 -8.71
N ALA A 452 13.80 17.86 -9.31
CA ALA A 452 13.92 16.62 -10.08
C ALA A 452 14.41 16.83 -11.54
N ASN A 453 14.23 18.03 -12.11
CA ASN A 453 14.51 18.32 -13.53
C ASN A 453 15.54 19.45 -13.76
N GLY A 454 16.05 20.10 -12.71
CA GLY A 454 17.04 21.18 -12.76
C GLY A 454 18.40 20.70 -12.37
#